data_807b4a191fef30f670e91351bc72b24a
#
_entry.id   807b4a191fef30f670e91351bc72b24a
#
_cell.length_a   1.000
_cell.length_b   1.000
_cell.length_c   1.000
_cell.angle_alpha   90.00
_cell.angle_beta   90.00
_cell.angle_gamma   90.00
#
_symmetry.space_group_name_H-M   'P 1'
#
loop_
_entity.id
_entity.type
_entity.pdbx_description
1 polymer ?
#
loop_
_entity_poly.entity_id
_entity_poly.type
_entity_poly.pdbx_seq_one_letter_code
_entity_poly.pdbx_strand_id
1 'polypeptide(L)'
;MAGYSPFEGRVVKLINEDYFTPLSRPGFAYRLKQSRWNTQFIDVLVDSRSPGFYLAIECKSIDPKKTKKFYFSSWQRISGRNQVETISDFVNKTQRFGIMAAEIRQGRGPFPNDIFLIPWSHVEYAFETGKKSIDPADLPGKYPQLKKEANGVLNLEKCLSDLRQF
;
A
#
# COMPACT_ATOMS: atom_id res chain seq x y z
N MET A 1 -19.81 -16.43 -9.71
CA MET A 1 -19.50 -15.48 -8.62
C MET A 1 -18.31 -14.61 -9.05
N ALA A 2 -18.53 -13.33 -9.15
CA ALA A 2 -17.39 -12.42 -9.22
C ALA A 2 -16.69 -12.50 -7.86
N GLY A 3 -15.58 -13.26 -7.77
CA GLY A 3 -14.81 -13.37 -6.56
C GLY A 3 -14.35 -11.99 -6.11
N TYR A 4 -14.56 -11.67 -4.84
CA TYR A 4 -14.02 -10.47 -4.23
C TYR A 4 -12.51 -10.42 -4.48
N SER A 5 -12.08 -9.50 -5.32
CA SER A 5 -10.65 -9.29 -5.55
C SER A 5 -10.03 -8.77 -4.27
N PRO A 6 -9.02 -9.43 -3.69
CA PRO A 6 -8.30 -8.90 -2.53
C PRO A 6 -7.84 -7.47 -2.79
N PHE A 7 -7.68 -6.68 -1.73
CA PHE A 7 -7.27 -5.29 -1.86
C PHE A 7 -5.98 -5.13 -2.66
N GLU A 8 -5.01 -6.01 -2.44
CA GLU A 8 -3.75 -6.07 -3.19
C GLU A 8 -3.96 -6.20 -4.70
N GLY A 9 -4.89 -7.06 -5.12
CA GLY A 9 -5.24 -7.24 -6.54
C GLY A 9 -5.85 -5.98 -7.14
N ARG A 10 -6.65 -5.24 -6.36
CA ARG A 10 -7.21 -3.96 -6.78
C ARG A 10 -6.14 -2.87 -6.91
N VAL A 11 -5.17 -2.82 -6.01
CA VAL A 11 -4.02 -1.89 -6.11
C VAL A 11 -3.20 -2.17 -7.37
N VAL A 12 -2.90 -3.44 -7.67
CA VAL A 12 -2.22 -3.82 -8.93
C VAL A 12 -3.00 -3.35 -10.14
N LYS A 13 -4.31 -3.60 -10.16
CA LYS A 13 -5.18 -3.19 -11.27
C LYS A 13 -5.22 -1.68 -11.45
N LEU A 14 -5.39 -0.92 -10.37
CA LEU A 14 -5.39 0.55 -10.40
C LEU A 14 -4.09 1.10 -11.00
N ILE A 15 -2.94 0.58 -10.56
CA ILE A 15 -1.65 1.06 -11.04
C ILE A 15 -1.44 0.71 -12.52
N ASN A 16 -1.74 -0.51 -12.93
CA ASN A 16 -1.53 -0.94 -14.32
C ASN A 16 -2.55 -0.32 -15.28
N GLU A 17 -3.85 -0.41 -14.97
CA GLU A 17 -4.92 -0.02 -15.90
C GLU A 17 -5.26 1.48 -15.83
N ASP A 18 -5.11 2.10 -14.66
CA ASP A 18 -5.53 3.50 -14.49
C ASP A 18 -4.36 4.49 -14.40
N TYR A 19 -3.10 4.00 -14.39
CA TYR A 19 -1.91 4.84 -14.41
C TYR A 19 -0.98 4.53 -15.60
N PHE A 20 -0.33 3.36 -15.64
CA PHE A 20 0.66 3.06 -16.68
C PHE A 20 0.06 2.97 -18.09
N THR A 21 -1.05 2.27 -18.24
CA THR A 21 -1.70 2.09 -19.56
C THR A 21 -2.22 3.40 -20.15
N PRO A 22 -3.04 4.21 -19.45
CA PRO A 22 -3.57 5.46 -20.03
C PRO A 22 -2.49 6.47 -20.40
N LEU A 23 -1.39 6.49 -19.66
CA LEU A 23 -0.28 7.42 -19.88
C LEU A 23 0.77 6.87 -20.85
N SER A 24 0.61 5.65 -21.36
CA SER A 24 1.60 4.95 -22.19
C SER A 24 3.01 4.97 -21.55
N ARG A 25 3.07 4.89 -20.23
CA ARG A 25 4.32 4.88 -19.47
C ARG A 25 4.83 3.45 -19.29
N PRO A 26 6.15 3.23 -19.40
CA PRO A 26 6.73 1.93 -19.12
C PRO A 26 6.69 1.66 -17.61
N GLY A 27 6.05 0.57 -17.22
CA GLY A 27 6.01 0.15 -15.83
C GLY A 27 4.96 -0.93 -15.61
N PHE A 28 5.14 -1.69 -14.54
CA PHE A 28 4.26 -2.79 -14.20
C PHE A 28 4.20 -3.03 -12.71
N ALA A 29 2.98 -3.13 -12.19
CA ALA A 29 2.71 -3.56 -10.82
C ALA A 29 2.33 -5.04 -10.82
N TYR A 30 2.83 -5.80 -9.86
CA TYR A 30 2.55 -7.23 -9.74
C TYR A 30 2.58 -7.70 -8.29
N ARG A 31 1.89 -8.80 -8.03
CA ARG A 31 1.91 -9.46 -6.72
C ARG A 31 2.97 -10.56 -6.71
N LEU A 32 3.68 -10.69 -5.59
CA LEU A 32 4.43 -11.90 -5.32
C LEU A 32 3.44 -13.03 -5.00
N LYS A 33 3.52 -14.14 -5.73
CA LYS A 33 2.71 -15.32 -5.42
C LYS A 33 3.23 -15.98 -4.14
N GLN A 34 2.33 -16.22 -3.19
CA GLN A 34 2.62 -17.12 -2.09
C GLN A 34 2.81 -18.53 -2.64
N SER A 35 3.92 -19.16 -2.28
CA SER A 35 4.07 -20.60 -2.38
C SER A 35 3.92 -21.24 -1.00
N ARG A 36 3.65 -22.54 -0.94
CA ARG A 36 3.64 -23.29 0.34
C ARG A 36 4.96 -23.16 1.12
N TRP A 37 6.02 -22.78 0.44
CA TRP A 37 7.38 -22.77 0.96
C TRP A 37 7.96 -21.37 1.19
N ASN A 38 7.33 -20.32 0.63
CA ASN A 38 7.79 -18.95 0.76
C ASN A 38 6.66 -18.07 1.31
N THR A 39 6.85 -17.59 2.52
CA THR A 39 5.97 -16.60 3.12
C THR A 39 6.10 -15.27 2.37
N GLN A 40 4.99 -14.78 1.83
CA GLN A 40 4.97 -13.46 1.21
C GLN A 40 5.20 -12.40 2.29
N PHE A 41 6.22 -11.59 2.12
CA PHE A 41 6.57 -10.53 3.07
C PHE A 41 6.13 -9.13 2.61
N ILE A 42 5.82 -8.95 1.33
CA ILE A 42 5.30 -7.72 0.72
C ILE A 42 4.20 -8.05 -0.30
N ASP A 43 3.18 -7.23 -0.42
CA ASP A 43 2.02 -7.55 -1.24
C ASP A 43 2.21 -7.21 -2.72
N VAL A 44 2.71 -6.00 -3.02
CA VAL A 44 2.82 -5.49 -4.39
C VAL A 44 4.21 -4.89 -4.64
N LEU A 45 4.78 -5.25 -5.77
CA LEU A 45 5.98 -4.61 -6.32
C LEU A 45 5.63 -3.83 -7.58
N VAL A 46 6.30 -2.71 -7.78
CA VAL A 46 6.20 -1.91 -9.00
C VAL A 46 7.59 -1.71 -9.57
N ASP A 47 7.74 -2.07 -10.83
CA ASP A 47 8.98 -1.88 -11.58
C ASP A 47 8.71 -0.97 -12.79
N SER A 48 9.61 -0.04 -13.01
CA SER A 48 9.58 0.87 -14.16
C SER A 48 10.98 1.39 -14.48
N ARG A 49 11.22 1.68 -15.76
CA ARG A 49 12.42 2.44 -16.17
C ARG A 49 12.35 3.90 -15.78
N SER A 50 11.15 4.43 -15.54
CA SER A 50 10.99 5.82 -15.09
C SER A 50 11.46 5.96 -13.65
N PRO A 51 12.32 6.94 -13.35
CA PRO A 51 12.74 7.21 -11.96
C PRO A 51 11.53 7.45 -11.05
N GLY A 52 11.61 6.94 -9.85
CA GLY A 52 10.57 7.16 -8.85
C GLY A 52 9.46 6.11 -8.79
N PHE A 53 9.45 5.12 -9.68
CA PHE A 53 8.45 4.03 -9.68
C PHE A 53 9.04 2.66 -9.32
N TYR A 54 10.12 2.64 -8.57
CA TYR A 54 10.68 1.42 -8.00
C TYR A 54 10.12 1.24 -6.59
N LEU A 55 8.95 0.61 -6.49
CA LEU A 55 8.13 0.62 -5.29
C LEU A 55 7.97 -0.76 -4.66
N ALA A 56 7.77 -0.76 -3.33
CA ALA A 56 7.32 -1.90 -2.56
C ALA A 56 6.11 -1.46 -1.73
N ILE A 57 4.95 -2.09 -1.92
CA ILE A 57 3.69 -1.67 -1.33
C ILE A 57 3.12 -2.78 -0.46
N GLU A 58 2.92 -2.51 0.80
CA GLU A 58 2.15 -3.34 1.72
C GLU A 58 0.72 -2.84 1.78
N CYS A 59 -0.24 -3.72 1.64
CA CYS A 59 -1.66 -3.42 1.59
C CYS A 59 -2.35 -3.79 2.90
N LYS A 60 -2.95 -2.83 3.58
CA LYS A 60 -3.75 -3.06 4.78
C LYS A 60 -5.15 -2.48 4.61
N SER A 61 -6.15 -3.27 4.91
CA SER A 61 -7.56 -2.88 4.78
C SER A 61 -8.28 -3.09 6.09
N ILE A 62 -9.04 -2.09 6.53
CA ILE A 62 -9.89 -2.20 7.70
C ILE A 62 -11.35 -1.87 7.37
N ASP A 63 -12.24 -2.53 8.11
CA ASP A 63 -13.65 -2.16 8.20
C ASP A 63 -13.83 -1.42 9.53
N PRO A 64 -14.11 -0.09 9.52
CA PRO A 64 -14.22 0.69 10.75
C PRO A 64 -15.32 0.22 11.70
N LYS A 65 -16.29 -0.56 11.20
CA LYS A 65 -17.34 -1.18 12.03
C LYS A 65 -16.82 -2.33 12.86
N LYS A 66 -15.74 -2.99 12.40
CA LYS A 66 -15.14 -4.17 13.04
C LYS A 66 -13.82 -3.88 13.72
N THR A 67 -12.99 -3.04 13.11
CA THR A 67 -11.63 -2.74 13.56
C THR A 67 -11.37 -1.26 13.45
N LYS A 68 -11.10 -0.59 14.56
CA LYS A 68 -10.96 0.87 14.61
C LYS A 68 -9.61 1.39 14.14
N LYS A 69 -8.56 0.56 14.18
CA LYS A 69 -7.18 0.96 13.89
C LYS A 69 -6.42 -0.14 13.15
N PHE A 70 -5.31 0.24 12.50
CA PHE A 70 -4.36 -0.71 11.94
C PHE A 70 -3.40 -1.16 13.04
N TYR A 71 -3.76 -2.23 13.77
CA TYR A 71 -2.96 -2.75 14.88
C TYR A 71 -1.78 -3.58 14.39
N PHE A 72 -0.55 -3.24 14.79
CA PHE A 72 0.65 -4.01 14.44
C PHE A 72 0.63 -5.44 14.98
N SER A 73 -0.05 -5.69 16.08
CA SER A 73 -0.22 -7.03 16.64
C SER A 73 -0.99 -8.00 15.73
N SER A 74 -1.82 -7.48 14.82
CA SER A 74 -2.56 -8.28 13.85
C SER A 74 -1.77 -8.58 12.57
N TRP A 75 -0.59 -7.98 12.42
CA TRP A 75 0.24 -8.19 11.26
C TRP A 75 0.99 -9.51 11.36
N GLN A 76 1.21 -10.12 10.21
CA GLN A 76 1.81 -11.44 10.12
C GLN A 76 3.21 -11.48 10.77
N ARG A 77 3.50 -12.59 11.44
CA ARG A 77 4.87 -12.89 11.89
C ARG A 77 5.55 -13.79 10.89
N ILE A 78 6.75 -13.41 10.49
CA ILE A 78 7.59 -14.14 9.54
C ILE A 78 8.87 -14.53 10.25
N SER A 79 9.11 -15.83 10.40
CA SER A 79 10.27 -16.35 11.13
C SER A 79 10.43 -15.75 12.54
N GLY A 80 9.33 -15.58 13.25
CA GLY A 80 9.30 -15.01 14.61
C GLY A 80 9.39 -13.49 14.71
N ARG A 81 9.66 -12.79 13.61
CA ARG A 81 9.73 -11.32 13.52
C ARG A 81 8.39 -10.73 13.08
N ASN A 82 8.09 -9.51 13.51
CA ASN A 82 6.93 -8.79 12.98
C ASN A 82 7.14 -8.46 11.49
N GLN A 83 6.04 -8.42 10.76
CA GLN A 83 6.07 -8.09 9.33
C GLN A 83 6.72 -6.72 9.04
N VAL A 84 6.58 -5.75 9.95
CA VAL A 84 7.23 -4.43 9.81
C VAL A 84 8.74 -4.58 9.68
N GLU A 85 9.37 -5.36 10.54
CA GLU A 85 10.83 -5.57 10.53
C GLU A 85 11.29 -6.26 9.23
N THR A 86 10.52 -7.24 8.77
CA THR A 86 10.83 -7.99 7.54
C THR A 86 10.72 -7.09 6.30
N ILE A 87 9.68 -6.26 6.24
CA ILE A 87 9.50 -5.31 5.13
C ILE A 87 10.58 -4.23 5.15
N SER A 88 10.92 -3.70 6.33
CA SER A 88 12.00 -2.72 6.49
C SER A 88 13.33 -3.25 5.96
N ASP A 89 13.68 -4.49 6.32
CA ASP A 89 14.88 -5.16 5.78
C ASP A 89 14.86 -5.27 4.26
N PHE A 90 13.71 -5.64 3.70
CA PHE A 90 13.55 -5.77 2.24
C PHE A 90 13.67 -4.43 1.52
N VAL A 91 12.99 -3.40 2.02
CA VAL A 91 13.04 -2.04 1.46
C VAL A 91 14.46 -1.51 1.48
N ASN A 92 15.17 -1.68 2.61
CA ASN A 92 16.56 -1.25 2.77
C ASN A 92 17.53 -2.00 1.83
N LYS A 93 17.36 -3.31 1.68
CA LYS A 93 18.24 -4.12 0.81
C LYS A 93 17.99 -3.87 -0.68
N THR A 94 16.74 -3.65 -1.08
CA THR A 94 16.39 -3.45 -2.49
C THR A 94 16.44 -1.99 -2.93
N GLN A 95 16.50 -1.05 -1.98
CA GLN A 95 16.41 0.39 -2.22
C GLN A 95 15.09 0.81 -2.90
N ARG A 96 14.04 0.00 -2.76
CA ARG A 96 12.70 0.35 -3.21
C ARG A 96 12.12 1.44 -2.31
N PHE A 97 11.30 2.30 -2.89
CA PHE A 97 10.49 3.21 -2.08
C PHE A 97 9.33 2.44 -1.46
N GLY A 98 9.40 2.25 -0.15
CA GLY A 98 8.40 1.51 0.61
C GLY A 98 7.17 2.35 0.92
N ILE A 99 5.98 1.75 0.77
CA ILE A 99 4.69 2.40 0.98
C ILE A 99 3.75 1.41 1.67
N MET A 100 2.98 1.87 2.63
CA MET A 100 1.77 1.21 3.09
C MET A 100 0.56 1.82 2.39
N ALA A 101 -0.19 1.03 1.64
CA ALA A 101 -1.51 1.40 1.14
C ALA A 101 -2.56 1.02 2.19
N ALA A 102 -3.18 2.01 2.80
CA ALA A 102 -4.16 1.85 3.87
C ALA A 102 -5.58 2.07 3.32
N GLU A 103 -6.36 1.01 3.23
CA GLU A 103 -7.75 1.07 2.79
C GLU A 103 -8.68 1.19 3.99
N ILE A 104 -9.56 2.18 3.97
CA ILE A 104 -10.69 2.33 4.89
C ILE A 104 -11.96 2.00 4.12
N ARG A 105 -12.59 0.86 4.46
CA ARG A 105 -13.80 0.42 3.79
C ARG A 105 -15.01 1.26 4.22
N GLN A 106 -15.74 1.83 3.26
CA GLN A 106 -16.91 2.66 3.51
C GLN A 106 -18.23 1.87 3.61
N GLY A 107 -18.16 0.53 3.61
CA GLY A 107 -19.31 -0.38 3.62
C GLY A 107 -19.74 -0.81 2.21
N ARG A 108 -20.93 -1.44 2.11
CA ARG A 108 -21.52 -1.82 0.82
C ARG A 108 -22.24 -0.61 0.23
N GLY A 109 -21.73 -0.08 -0.85
CA GLY A 109 -22.35 1.04 -1.54
C GLY A 109 -21.56 1.47 -2.78
N PRO A 110 -22.10 2.43 -3.57
CA PRO A 110 -21.46 2.90 -4.79
C PRO A 110 -20.21 3.76 -4.54
N PHE A 111 -19.93 4.10 -3.27
CA PHE A 111 -18.77 4.92 -2.93
C PHE A 111 -17.51 4.07 -2.86
N PRO A 112 -16.44 4.47 -3.56
CA PRO A 112 -15.16 3.80 -3.46
C PRO A 112 -14.62 3.92 -2.03
N ASN A 113 -13.94 2.87 -1.58
CA ASN A 113 -13.20 2.91 -0.33
C ASN A 113 -12.09 3.96 -0.41
N ASP A 114 -11.78 4.60 0.71
CA ASP A 114 -10.67 5.52 0.79
C ASP A 114 -9.35 4.74 0.89
N ILE A 115 -8.37 5.11 0.07
CA ILE A 115 -7.03 4.54 0.09
C ILE A 115 -6.04 5.67 0.35
N PHE A 116 -5.29 5.57 1.46
CA PHE A 116 -4.23 6.51 1.79
C PHE A 116 -2.87 5.84 1.61
N LEU A 117 -1.89 6.58 1.12
CA LEU A 117 -0.53 6.10 0.98
C LEU A 117 0.34 6.69 2.10
N ILE A 118 0.98 5.81 2.87
CA ILE A 118 1.84 6.17 4.00
C ILE A 118 3.27 5.76 3.64
N PRO A 119 4.28 6.65 3.73
CA PRO A 119 5.66 6.25 3.48
C PRO A 119 6.09 5.22 4.52
N TRP A 120 6.79 4.18 4.08
CA TRP A 120 7.17 3.07 4.96
C TRP A 120 8.01 3.53 6.16
N SER A 121 8.83 4.55 5.98
CA SER A 121 9.60 5.17 7.07
C SER A 121 8.73 5.63 8.25
N HIS A 122 7.51 6.11 7.98
CA HIS A 122 6.57 6.50 9.03
C HIS A 122 5.94 5.31 9.74
N VAL A 123 5.69 4.22 9.01
CA VAL A 123 5.20 2.95 9.58
C VAL A 123 6.27 2.35 10.50
N GLU A 124 7.50 2.28 10.01
CA GLU A 124 8.66 1.80 10.75
C GLU A 124 8.91 2.62 12.02
N TYR A 125 8.95 3.93 11.89
CA TYR A 125 9.11 4.84 13.04
C TYR A 125 8.01 4.66 14.09
N ALA A 126 6.76 4.54 13.66
CA ALA A 126 5.65 4.29 14.58
C ALA A 126 5.81 2.97 15.34
N PHE A 127 6.24 1.93 14.67
CA PHE A 127 6.50 0.61 15.26
C PHE A 127 7.68 0.65 16.25
N GLU A 128 8.81 1.22 15.83
CA GLU A 128 10.05 1.31 16.64
C GLU A 128 9.88 2.18 17.89
N THR A 129 9.07 3.23 17.81
CA THR A 129 8.75 4.09 18.97
C THR A 129 7.70 3.51 19.92
N GLY A 130 7.30 2.25 19.68
CA GLY A 130 6.39 1.51 20.57
C GLY A 130 4.92 1.83 20.39
N LYS A 131 4.52 2.52 19.32
CA LYS A 131 3.11 2.66 19.00
C LYS A 131 2.50 1.28 18.70
N LYS A 132 1.26 1.09 19.12
CA LYS A 132 0.54 -0.19 18.95
C LYS A 132 -0.20 -0.27 17.62
N SER A 133 -0.45 0.88 16.98
CA SER A 133 -1.30 0.98 15.79
C SER A 133 -1.11 2.29 15.05
N ILE A 134 -1.63 2.32 13.82
CA ILE A 134 -1.86 3.54 13.04
C ILE A 134 -3.36 3.85 13.11
N ASP A 135 -3.70 5.08 13.48
CA ASP A 135 -5.10 5.53 13.56
C ASP A 135 -5.57 6.03 12.19
N PRO A 136 -6.64 5.47 11.62
CA PRO A 136 -7.18 5.95 10.36
C PRO A 136 -7.68 7.41 10.41
N ALA A 137 -8.04 7.92 11.59
CA ALA A 137 -8.43 9.32 11.76
C ALA A 137 -7.28 10.30 11.50
N ASP A 138 -6.04 9.87 11.64
CA ASP A 138 -4.84 10.69 11.40
C ASP A 138 -4.43 10.74 9.91
N LEU A 139 -5.06 9.96 9.03
CA LEU A 139 -4.63 9.83 7.65
C LEU A 139 -5.08 11.01 6.77
N PRO A 140 -6.35 11.48 6.82
CA PRO A 140 -6.79 12.62 6.03
C PRO A 140 -6.02 13.89 6.39
N GLY A 141 -5.58 14.63 5.36
CA GLY A 141 -4.81 15.87 5.53
C GLY A 141 -3.33 15.67 5.86
N LYS A 142 -2.93 14.48 6.34
CA LYS A 142 -1.53 14.14 6.59
C LYS A 142 -0.89 13.38 5.43
N TYR A 143 -1.63 12.44 4.85
CA TYR A 143 -1.14 11.58 3.78
C TYR A 143 -1.98 11.71 2.52
N PRO A 144 -1.38 11.54 1.33
CA PRO A 144 -2.11 11.62 0.08
C PRO A 144 -3.10 10.47 -0.08
N GLN A 145 -4.28 10.81 -0.60
CA GLN A 145 -5.31 9.85 -0.96
C GLN A 145 -5.12 9.39 -2.41
N LEU A 146 -5.01 8.08 -2.61
CA LEU A 146 -4.93 7.47 -3.94
C LEU A 146 -6.33 7.41 -4.56
N LYS A 147 -6.54 8.10 -5.66
CA LYS A 147 -7.83 8.17 -6.35
C LYS A 147 -7.67 8.48 -7.84
N LYS A 148 -8.72 8.19 -8.61
CA LYS A 148 -8.80 8.65 -9.99
C LYS A 148 -9.15 10.15 -10.03
N GLU A 149 -8.48 10.87 -10.90
CA GLU A 149 -8.80 12.27 -11.21
C GLU A 149 -9.97 12.36 -12.21
N ALA A 150 -10.42 13.58 -12.50
CA ALA A 150 -11.55 13.81 -13.42
C ALA A 150 -11.31 13.25 -14.84
N ASN A 151 -10.05 13.15 -15.27
CA ASN A 151 -9.64 12.56 -16.54
C ASN A 151 -9.60 11.01 -16.53
N GLY A 152 -9.95 10.37 -15.41
CA GLY A 152 -9.92 8.92 -15.24
C GLY A 152 -8.53 8.34 -14.92
N VAL A 153 -7.48 9.16 -14.88
CA VAL A 153 -6.13 8.73 -14.56
C VAL A 153 -5.92 8.71 -13.04
N LEU A 154 -5.23 7.68 -12.56
CA LEU A 154 -4.86 7.58 -11.15
C LEU A 154 -3.81 8.64 -10.79
N ASN A 155 -4.01 9.34 -9.67
CA ASN A 155 -3.12 10.41 -9.18
C ASN A 155 -1.81 9.89 -8.54
N LEU A 156 -1.30 8.74 -8.97
CA LEU A 156 -0.15 8.06 -8.36
C LEU A 156 1.11 8.94 -8.33
N GLU A 157 1.43 9.61 -9.42
CA GLU A 157 2.64 10.45 -9.51
C GLU A 157 2.62 11.60 -8.49
N LYS A 158 1.47 12.26 -8.36
CA LYS A 158 1.26 13.30 -7.36
C LYS A 158 1.41 12.75 -5.94
N CYS A 159 0.77 11.62 -5.66
CA CYS A 159 0.91 10.96 -4.36
C CYS A 159 2.37 10.65 -4.03
N LEU A 160 3.13 10.10 -4.99
CA LEU A 160 4.55 9.77 -4.78
C LEU A 160 5.40 11.03 -4.57
N SER A 161 5.10 12.11 -5.29
CA SER A 161 5.76 13.39 -5.09
C SER A 161 5.53 13.92 -3.67
N ASP A 162 4.28 13.87 -3.20
CA ASP A 162 3.92 14.31 -1.84
C ASP A 162 4.62 13.45 -0.77
N LEU A 163 4.65 12.12 -0.97
CA LEU A 163 5.30 11.19 -0.02
C LEU A 163 6.81 11.39 0.10
N ARG A 164 7.47 11.86 -0.94
CA ARG A 164 8.93 12.11 -0.93
C ARG A 164 9.31 13.41 -0.25
N GLN A 165 8.35 14.23 0.13
CA GLN A 165 8.60 15.48 0.88
C GLN A 165 8.62 15.25 2.40
N PHE A 166 8.23 14.06 2.87
CA PHE A 166 8.38 13.64 4.25
C PHE A 166 9.82 13.19 4.52
#